data_e28dd94619ee77399b184c6545ce3e40
#
_entry.id   e28dd94619ee77399b184c6545ce3e40
#
_cell.length_a   1.000
_cell.length_b   1.000
_cell.length_c   1.000
_cell.angle_alpha   90.00
_cell.angle_beta   90.00
_cell.angle_gamma   90.00
#
_symmetry.space_group_name_H-M   'P 1'
#
loop_
_entity.id
_entity.type
_entity.pdbx_description
1 polymer ?
#
loop_
_entity_poly.entity_id
_entity_poly.type
_entity_poly.pdbx_seq_one_letter_code
_entity_poly.pdbx_strand_id
1 'polypeptide(L)'
;MKLNCKRIDFTYTPGEEIFNFPKESGLPFIFDVEEELTGDPAAMDAVGEMLDEAEKLAEKAKAAIKAALADEDSRYHSVVTCFMEFHRDDVGPDIAAELFPGTNPSKLSFAEMVDFLRLDRFGSLVDYKMDQQVFIMDLSFNPKITNELLVIYFDLNQEIFCITHES
;
A
#
# COMPACT_ATOMS: atom_id res chain seq x y z
N MET A 1 -13.60 15.43 -15.72
CA MET A 1 -12.35 15.41 -16.51
C MET A 1 -11.87 13.99 -16.70
N LYS A 2 -11.10 13.69 -17.74
CA LYS A 2 -10.55 12.36 -17.96
C LYS A 2 -9.19 12.24 -17.25
N LEU A 3 -8.99 11.15 -16.49
CA LEU A 3 -7.69 10.85 -15.89
C LEU A 3 -6.68 10.47 -16.97
N ASN A 4 -5.50 11.07 -16.93
CA ASN A 4 -4.39 10.73 -17.82
C ASN A 4 -3.67 9.47 -17.30
N CYS A 5 -4.24 8.30 -17.60
CA CYS A 5 -3.76 7.00 -17.15
C CYS A 5 -3.93 5.99 -18.28
N LYS A 6 -2.92 5.15 -18.48
CA LYS A 6 -2.93 4.09 -19.50
C LYS A 6 -3.69 2.84 -19.05
N ARG A 7 -3.73 2.66 -17.73
CA ARG A 7 -4.25 1.47 -17.06
C ARG A 7 -5.76 1.39 -17.06
N ILE A 8 -6.43 2.54 -16.86
CA ILE A 8 -7.89 2.63 -16.79
C ILE A 8 -8.42 3.80 -17.62
N ASP A 9 -9.60 3.62 -18.17
CA ASP A 9 -10.38 4.70 -18.79
C ASP A 9 -11.36 5.23 -17.74
N PHE A 10 -10.97 6.30 -17.04
CA PHE A 10 -11.73 6.85 -15.92
C PHE A 10 -11.97 8.36 -16.09
N THR A 11 -13.18 8.78 -15.74
CA THR A 11 -13.57 10.19 -15.72
C THR A 11 -13.94 10.57 -14.30
N TYR A 12 -13.42 11.69 -13.81
CA TYR A 12 -13.67 12.23 -12.49
C TYR A 12 -14.26 13.64 -12.55
N THR A 13 -14.87 14.07 -11.46
CA THR A 13 -15.35 15.44 -11.26
C THR A 13 -14.33 16.23 -10.46
N PRO A 14 -13.79 17.36 -10.99
CA PRO A 14 -12.89 18.21 -10.21
C PRO A 14 -13.55 18.73 -8.93
N GLY A 15 -12.81 18.64 -7.80
CA GLY A 15 -13.30 19.07 -6.48
C GLY A 15 -14.22 18.05 -5.81
N GLU A 16 -14.36 16.83 -6.35
CA GLU A 16 -15.04 15.71 -5.71
C GLU A 16 -14.02 14.60 -5.40
N GLU A 17 -14.11 14.05 -4.19
CA GLU A 17 -13.31 12.91 -3.77
C GLU A 17 -13.54 11.69 -4.68
N ILE A 18 -12.47 10.96 -5.00
CA ILE A 18 -12.56 9.62 -5.55
C ILE A 18 -12.39 8.65 -4.38
N PHE A 19 -13.46 7.93 -4.04
CA PHE A 19 -13.45 7.05 -2.88
C PHE A 19 -13.92 5.65 -3.23
N ASN A 20 -13.16 4.65 -2.80
CA ASN A 20 -13.44 3.23 -3.03
C ASN A 20 -13.71 2.92 -4.50
N PHE A 21 -12.87 3.44 -5.41
CA PHE A 21 -13.05 3.18 -6.83
C PHE A 21 -13.13 1.68 -7.08
N PRO A 22 -14.21 1.19 -7.72
CA PRO A 22 -14.61 -0.21 -7.65
C PRO A 22 -13.68 -1.15 -8.40
N LYS A 23 -13.60 -2.40 -7.93
CA LYS A 23 -12.85 -3.48 -8.56
C LYS A 23 -13.33 -3.83 -9.97
N GLU A 24 -14.58 -3.54 -10.29
CA GLU A 24 -15.16 -3.69 -11.63
C GLU A 24 -14.46 -2.84 -12.70
N SER A 25 -13.65 -1.86 -12.28
CA SER A 25 -12.77 -1.10 -13.16
C SER A 25 -11.63 -1.90 -13.79
N GLY A 26 -11.38 -3.12 -13.27
CA GLY A 26 -10.22 -3.94 -13.63
C GLY A 26 -8.98 -3.69 -12.77
N LEU A 27 -9.04 -2.77 -11.79
CA LEU A 27 -7.98 -2.61 -10.80
C LEU A 27 -8.04 -3.76 -9.78
N PRO A 28 -6.90 -4.40 -9.47
CA PRO A 28 -6.85 -5.45 -8.44
C PRO A 28 -6.82 -4.91 -7.01
N PHE A 29 -6.90 -3.59 -6.83
CA PHE A 29 -6.87 -2.86 -5.57
C PHE A 29 -7.89 -1.73 -5.58
N ILE A 30 -8.22 -1.21 -4.39
CA ILE A 30 -9.05 -0.01 -4.21
C ILE A 30 -8.19 1.23 -4.53
N PHE A 31 -8.83 2.24 -5.14
CA PHE A 31 -8.19 3.48 -5.51
C PHE A 31 -8.94 4.67 -4.93
N ASP A 32 -8.21 5.58 -4.29
CA ASP A 32 -8.75 6.78 -3.66
C ASP A 32 -7.92 8.02 -4.00
N VAL A 33 -8.59 9.19 -4.11
CA VAL A 33 -7.94 10.50 -4.21
C VAL A 33 -8.74 11.52 -3.40
N GLU A 34 -8.06 12.29 -2.57
CA GLU A 34 -8.69 13.40 -1.82
C GLU A 34 -9.24 14.50 -2.74
N GLU A 35 -10.32 15.17 -2.28
CA GLU A 35 -11.03 16.20 -3.04
C GLU A 35 -10.15 17.40 -3.42
N GLU A 36 -9.19 17.77 -2.57
CA GLU A 36 -8.25 18.87 -2.83
C GLU A 36 -7.39 18.63 -4.07
N LEU A 37 -7.06 17.36 -4.35
CA LEU A 37 -6.20 16.99 -5.47
C LEU A 37 -6.97 16.89 -6.78
N THR A 38 -8.24 16.50 -6.76
CA THR A 38 -9.05 16.34 -7.98
C THR A 38 -9.33 17.65 -8.69
N GLY A 39 -9.25 18.77 -7.97
CA GLY A 39 -9.34 20.12 -8.52
C GLY A 39 -8.07 20.63 -9.23
N ASP A 40 -6.92 19.96 -9.02
CA ASP A 40 -5.62 20.34 -9.58
C ASP A 40 -5.22 19.39 -10.72
N PRO A 41 -5.19 19.86 -11.99
CA PRO A 41 -4.78 19.03 -13.12
C PRO A 41 -3.37 18.44 -13.01
N ALA A 42 -2.42 19.16 -12.41
CA ALA A 42 -1.05 18.68 -12.24
C ALA A 42 -0.98 17.56 -11.20
N ALA A 43 -1.74 17.70 -10.09
CA ALA A 43 -1.88 16.63 -9.10
C ALA A 43 -2.51 15.37 -9.72
N MET A 44 -3.53 15.54 -10.57
CA MET A 44 -4.20 14.41 -11.23
C MET A 44 -3.34 13.77 -12.34
N ASP A 45 -2.46 14.49 -13.00
CA ASP A 45 -1.46 13.90 -13.89
C ASP A 45 -0.48 13.01 -13.11
N ALA A 46 -0.01 13.47 -11.94
CA ALA A 46 0.81 12.65 -11.04
C ALA A 46 0.06 11.41 -10.54
N VAL A 47 -1.23 11.52 -10.22
CA VAL A 47 -2.10 10.39 -9.86
C VAL A 47 -2.13 9.34 -10.99
N GLY A 48 -2.33 9.77 -12.22
CA GLY A 48 -2.36 8.86 -13.39
C GLY A 48 -1.03 8.13 -13.59
N GLU A 49 0.10 8.83 -13.47
CA GLU A 49 1.44 8.25 -13.58
C GLU A 49 1.70 7.23 -12.47
N MET A 50 1.43 7.59 -11.21
CA MET A 50 1.63 6.70 -10.07
C MET A 50 0.72 5.46 -10.12
N LEU A 51 -0.51 5.61 -10.61
CA LEU A 51 -1.43 4.50 -10.81
C LEU A 51 -0.93 3.52 -11.89
N ASP A 52 -0.36 4.03 -12.97
CA ASP A 52 0.27 3.21 -14.02
C ASP A 52 1.46 2.39 -13.48
N GLU A 53 2.17 2.89 -12.47
CA GLU A 53 3.34 2.27 -11.86
C GLU A 53 3.03 1.49 -10.54
N ALA A 54 1.76 1.36 -10.16
CA ALA A 54 1.37 0.89 -8.82
C ALA A 54 1.97 -0.47 -8.43
N GLU A 55 2.00 -1.47 -9.33
CA GLU A 55 2.60 -2.77 -9.01
C GLU A 55 4.12 -2.70 -8.89
N LYS A 56 4.78 -1.89 -9.71
CA LYS A 56 6.22 -1.66 -9.60
C LYS A 56 6.57 -0.98 -8.26
N LEU A 57 5.73 -0.04 -7.82
CA LEU A 57 5.87 0.61 -6.52
C LEU A 57 5.58 -0.37 -5.37
N ALA A 58 4.63 -1.29 -5.53
CA ALA A 58 4.40 -2.35 -4.55
C ALA A 58 5.63 -3.27 -4.40
N GLU A 59 6.31 -3.63 -5.50
CA GLU A 59 7.56 -4.38 -5.42
C GLU A 59 8.70 -3.57 -4.78
N LYS A 60 8.78 -2.26 -5.05
CA LYS A 60 9.71 -1.35 -4.38
C LYS A 60 9.44 -1.30 -2.86
N ALA A 61 8.16 -1.25 -2.46
CA ALA A 61 7.75 -1.30 -1.06
C ALA A 61 8.16 -2.61 -0.38
N LYS A 62 7.91 -3.76 -1.01
CA LYS A 62 8.33 -5.07 -0.50
C LYS A 62 9.85 -5.17 -0.33
N ALA A 63 10.60 -4.63 -1.27
CA ALA A 63 12.07 -4.58 -1.15
C ALA A 63 12.51 -3.72 0.04
N ALA A 64 11.87 -2.58 0.27
CA ALA A 64 12.14 -1.72 1.41
C ALA A 64 11.79 -2.40 2.75
N ILE A 65 10.67 -3.14 2.81
CA ILE A 65 10.27 -3.93 3.98
C ILE A 65 11.32 -5.02 4.27
N LYS A 66 11.76 -5.76 3.26
CA LYS A 66 12.83 -6.77 3.42
C LYS A 66 14.14 -6.16 3.91
N ALA A 67 14.51 -4.98 3.39
CA ALA A 67 15.69 -4.25 3.84
C ALA A 67 15.56 -3.83 5.31
N ALA A 68 14.39 -3.32 5.72
CA ALA A 68 14.14 -2.94 7.11
C ALA A 68 14.14 -4.14 8.06
N LEU A 69 13.68 -5.32 7.62
CA LEU A 69 13.77 -6.57 8.41
C LEU A 69 15.22 -7.04 8.60
N ALA A 70 16.09 -6.80 7.62
CA ALA A 70 17.50 -7.22 7.65
C ALA A 70 18.41 -6.26 8.41
N ASP A 71 17.96 -5.03 8.70
CA ASP A 71 18.74 -3.97 9.35
C ASP A 71 18.07 -3.57 10.68
N GLU A 72 18.60 -4.06 11.80
CA GLU A 72 18.09 -3.77 13.14
C GLU A 72 18.20 -2.27 13.52
N ASP A 73 19.08 -1.52 12.88
CA ASP A 73 19.24 -0.08 13.07
C ASP A 73 18.27 0.75 12.21
N SER A 74 17.54 0.11 11.28
CA SER A 74 16.51 0.77 10.50
C SER A 74 15.40 1.33 11.39
N ARG A 75 15.02 2.58 11.18
CA ARG A 75 13.89 3.21 11.89
C ARG A 75 12.56 2.47 11.69
N TYR A 76 12.47 1.63 10.66
CA TYR A 76 11.28 0.84 10.34
C TYR A 76 11.36 -0.61 10.83
N HIS A 77 12.52 -1.06 11.36
CA HIS A 77 12.73 -2.45 11.79
C HIS A 77 11.64 -2.91 12.76
N SER A 78 11.42 -2.15 13.84
CA SER A 78 10.42 -2.48 14.86
C SER A 78 9.00 -2.54 14.28
N VAL A 79 8.62 -1.59 13.41
CA VAL A 79 7.30 -1.51 12.79
C VAL A 79 7.02 -2.75 11.95
N VAL A 80 7.95 -3.10 11.05
CA VAL A 80 7.75 -4.26 10.16
C VAL A 80 7.87 -5.58 10.90
N THR A 81 8.73 -5.68 11.92
CA THR A 81 8.87 -6.87 12.76
C THR A 81 7.58 -7.13 13.54
N CYS A 82 7.01 -6.13 14.21
CA CYS A 82 5.74 -6.28 14.93
C CYS A 82 4.60 -6.72 14.04
N PHE A 83 4.51 -6.18 12.83
CA PHE A 83 3.49 -6.59 11.86
C PHE A 83 3.65 -8.08 11.46
N MET A 84 4.89 -8.53 11.23
CA MET A 84 5.16 -9.94 10.87
C MET A 84 4.91 -10.90 12.03
N GLU A 85 5.35 -10.54 13.25
CA GLU A 85 5.11 -11.32 14.47
C GLU A 85 3.62 -11.53 14.73
N PHE A 86 2.85 -10.45 14.66
CA PHE A 86 1.40 -10.53 14.83
C PHE A 86 0.78 -11.59 13.90
N HIS A 87 1.07 -11.55 12.60
CA HIS A 87 0.45 -12.44 11.64
C HIS A 87 0.98 -13.88 11.65
N ARG A 88 2.21 -14.11 12.15
CA ARG A 88 2.76 -15.45 12.27
C ARG A 88 2.45 -16.11 13.60
N ASP A 89 2.58 -15.35 14.67
CA ASP A 89 2.69 -15.89 16.02
C ASP A 89 1.45 -15.57 16.90
N ASP A 90 0.78 -14.43 16.69
CA ASP A 90 -0.27 -13.95 17.60
C ASP A 90 -1.71 -14.24 17.11
N VAL A 91 -1.95 -14.35 15.80
CA VAL A 91 -3.29 -14.61 15.25
C VAL A 91 -3.81 -16.04 15.49
N GLY A 92 -2.94 -16.93 15.93
CA GLY A 92 -3.24 -18.36 16.11
C GLY A 92 -2.97 -19.22 14.86
N PRO A 93 -2.74 -20.52 15.04
CA PRO A 93 -2.24 -21.41 14.00
C PRO A 93 -3.20 -21.58 12.81
N ASP A 94 -4.50 -21.61 13.06
CA ASP A 94 -5.50 -21.79 11.98
C ASP A 94 -5.56 -20.57 11.08
N ILE A 95 -5.55 -19.37 11.66
CA ILE A 95 -5.53 -18.10 10.92
C ILE A 95 -4.22 -17.95 10.16
N ALA A 96 -3.08 -18.22 10.80
CA ALA A 96 -1.79 -18.17 10.15
C ALA A 96 -1.70 -19.14 8.94
N ALA A 97 -2.26 -20.35 9.05
CA ALA A 97 -2.32 -21.29 7.94
C ALA A 97 -3.18 -20.78 6.76
N GLU A 98 -4.22 -20.03 7.05
CA GLU A 98 -5.08 -19.41 6.03
C GLU A 98 -4.39 -18.20 5.36
N LEU A 99 -3.62 -17.43 6.12
CA LEU A 99 -2.83 -16.30 5.60
C LEU A 99 -1.67 -16.75 4.70
N PHE A 100 -1.04 -17.88 5.04
CA PHE A 100 0.14 -18.41 4.35
C PHE A 100 -0.11 -19.82 3.79
N PRO A 101 -1.04 -19.98 2.83
CA PRO A 101 -1.45 -21.27 2.32
C PRO A 101 -0.30 -22.04 1.67
N GLY A 102 -0.27 -23.34 1.90
CA GLY A 102 0.76 -24.23 1.33
C GLY A 102 2.12 -24.16 2.03
N THR A 103 2.20 -23.48 3.17
CA THR A 103 3.43 -23.35 3.97
C THR A 103 3.26 -23.90 5.39
N ASN A 104 4.34 -23.94 6.15
CA ASN A 104 4.29 -24.06 7.60
C ASN A 104 4.60 -22.66 8.19
N PRO A 105 3.57 -21.90 8.66
CA PRO A 105 3.76 -20.52 9.09
C PRO A 105 4.82 -20.35 10.18
N SER A 106 4.91 -21.28 11.14
CA SER A 106 5.88 -21.22 12.23
C SER A 106 7.36 -21.34 11.79
N LYS A 107 7.58 -21.77 10.54
CA LYS A 107 8.92 -21.91 9.94
C LYS A 107 9.22 -20.85 8.89
N LEU A 108 8.25 -20.02 8.53
CA LEU A 108 8.49 -18.91 7.63
C LEU A 108 9.36 -17.85 8.30
N SER A 109 10.40 -17.43 7.62
CA SER A 109 11.09 -16.19 7.97
C SER A 109 10.22 -14.98 7.65
N PHE A 110 10.43 -13.87 8.34
CA PHE A 110 9.70 -12.62 8.04
C PHE A 110 9.96 -12.14 6.61
N ALA A 111 11.17 -12.34 6.10
CA ALA A 111 11.49 -12.00 4.71
C ALA A 111 10.68 -12.83 3.68
N GLU A 112 10.44 -14.11 3.95
CA GLU A 112 9.59 -14.96 3.10
C GLU A 112 8.11 -14.55 3.20
N MET A 113 7.65 -14.10 4.39
CA MET A 113 6.28 -13.60 4.55
C MET A 113 6.00 -12.39 3.68
N VAL A 114 6.99 -11.51 3.41
CA VAL A 114 6.81 -10.33 2.55
C VAL A 114 6.28 -10.70 1.16
N ASP A 115 6.63 -11.87 0.63
CA ASP A 115 6.19 -12.30 -0.71
C ASP A 115 4.67 -12.58 -0.77
N PHE A 116 4.02 -12.78 0.38
CA PHE A 116 2.56 -12.93 0.48
C PHE A 116 1.80 -11.60 0.59
N LEU A 117 2.49 -10.48 0.82
CA LEU A 117 1.84 -9.17 0.87
C LEU A 117 1.21 -8.82 -0.47
N ARG A 118 0.02 -8.22 -0.39
CA ARG A 118 -0.75 -7.73 -1.53
C ARG A 118 -1.00 -6.24 -1.40
N LEU A 119 -1.07 -5.59 -2.54
CA LEU A 119 -1.59 -4.24 -2.64
C LEU A 119 -3.13 -4.28 -2.54
N ASP A 120 -3.69 -3.73 -1.48
CA ASP A 120 -5.13 -3.67 -1.25
C ASP A 120 -5.73 -2.32 -1.61
N ARG A 121 -5.01 -1.24 -1.32
CA ARG A 121 -5.40 0.14 -1.61
C ARG A 121 -4.22 0.94 -2.09
N PHE A 122 -4.47 1.82 -3.05
CA PHE A 122 -3.56 2.85 -3.50
C PHE A 122 -4.30 4.18 -3.49
N GLY A 123 -3.73 5.21 -2.87
CA GLY A 123 -4.38 6.50 -2.73
C GLY A 123 -3.44 7.67 -2.89
N SER A 124 -4.02 8.85 -3.11
CA SER A 124 -3.29 10.12 -3.14
C SER A 124 -3.97 11.10 -2.19
N LEU A 125 -3.17 11.70 -1.32
CA LEU A 125 -3.61 12.63 -0.31
C LEU A 125 -2.62 13.80 -0.15
N VAL A 126 -3.05 14.82 0.58
CA VAL A 126 -2.17 15.91 1.01
C VAL A 126 -1.64 15.61 2.40
N ASP A 127 -0.32 15.49 2.52
CA ASP A 127 0.33 15.44 3.82
C ASP A 127 0.43 16.85 4.39
N TYR A 128 -0.41 17.18 5.39
CA TYR A 128 -0.47 18.50 6.00
C TYR A 128 0.79 18.88 6.79
N LYS A 129 1.64 17.91 7.19
CA LYS A 129 2.91 18.20 7.86
C LYS A 129 3.97 18.64 6.86
N MET A 130 3.94 18.07 5.67
CA MET A 130 4.86 18.36 4.59
C MET A 130 4.29 19.39 3.60
N ASP A 131 3.00 19.69 3.70
CA ASP A 131 2.25 20.57 2.79
C ASP A 131 2.47 20.19 1.32
N GLN A 132 2.35 18.90 1.05
CA GLN A 132 2.57 18.36 -0.29
C GLN A 132 1.72 17.13 -0.58
N GLN A 133 1.46 16.89 -1.88
CA GLN A 133 0.86 15.65 -2.36
C GLN A 133 1.78 14.48 -2.08
N VAL A 134 1.20 13.39 -1.54
CA VAL A 134 1.87 12.12 -1.30
C VAL A 134 0.99 10.98 -1.79
N PHE A 135 1.61 9.82 -1.98
CA PHE A 135 0.90 8.59 -2.32
C PHE A 135 1.02 7.60 -1.18
N ILE A 136 -0.09 6.94 -0.86
CA ILE A 136 -0.16 5.89 0.14
C ILE A 136 -0.46 4.56 -0.53
N MET A 137 0.10 3.51 0.04
CA MET A 137 -0.11 2.15 -0.42
C MET A 137 -0.35 1.26 0.78
N ASP A 138 -1.54 0.65 0.85
CA ASP A 138 -1.87 -0.31 1.89
C ASP A 138 -1.50 -1.72 1.42
N LEU A 139 -0.59 -2.34 2.13
CA LEU A 139 -0.20 -3.73 1.94
C LEU A 139 -0.74 -4.59 3.07
N SER A 140 -1.37 -5.70 2.75
CA SER A 140 -1.84 -6.70 3.71
C SER A 140 -1.61 -8.12 3.21
N PHE A 141 -1.77 -9.10 4.11
CA PHE A 141 -1.81 -10.51 3.70
C PHE A 141 -3.19 -10.90 3.18
N ASN A 142 -4.24 -10.57 3.91
CA ASN A 142 -5.61 -10.79 3.48
C ASN A 142 -6.58 -9.88 4.29
N PRO A 143 -7.15 -8.83 3.67
CA PRO A 143 -8.01 -7.87 4.36
C PRO A 143 -9.36 -8.46 4.80
N LYS A 144 -9.69 -9.69 4.38
CA LYS A 144 -10.88 -10.40 4.84
C LYS A 144 -10.65 -11.18 6.13
N ILE A 145 -9.39 -11.37 6.52
CA ILE A 145 -8.99 -12.17 7.68
C ILE A 145 -8.50 -11.27 8.81
N THR A 146 -7.64 -10.30 8.50
CA THR A 146 -7.14 -9.30 9.44
C THR A 146 -7.28 -7.92 8.84
N ASN A 147 -7.45 -6.89 9.69
CA ASN A 147 -7.49 -5.49 9.29
C ASN A 147 -6.13 -4.78 9.43
N GLU A 148 -5.09 -5.53 9.78
CA GLU A 148 -3.74 -5.00 9.96
C GLU A 148 -3.08 -4.70 8.61
N LEU A 149 -2.49 -3.51 8.50
CA LEU A 149 -1.90 -2.96 7.28
C LEU A 149 -0.47 -2.49 7.52
N LEU A 150 0.41 -2.71 6.54
CA LEU A 150 1.60 -1.88 6.38
C LEU A 150 1.25 -0.78 5.38
N VAL A 151 1.31 0.47 5.84
CA VAL A 151 1.04 1.64 5.03
C VAL A 151 2.35 2.27 4.60
N ILE A 152 2.55 2.36 3.29
CA ILE A 152 3.78 2.84 2.68
C ILE A 152 3.50 4.21 2.05
N TYR A 153 4.29 5.21 2.40
CA TYR A 153 4.18 6.57 1.89
C TYR A 153 5.26 6.85 0.87
N PHE A 154 4.84 7.31 -0.31
CA PHE A 154 5.71 7.75 -1.39
C PHE A 154 5.58 9.25 -1.61
N ASP A 155 6.68 9.90 -1.92
CA ASP A 155 6.69 11.26 -2.45
C ASP A 155 6.49 11.28 -4.00
N LEU A 156 6.41 12.48 -4.58
CA LEU A 156 6.25 12.64 -6.03
C LEU A 156 7.45 12.14 -6.85
N ASN A 157 8.60 11.89 -6.23
CA ASN A 157 9.76 11.26 -6.87
C ASN A 157 9.72 9.73 -6.77
N GLN A 158 8.60 9.16 -6.27
CA GLN A 158 8.43 7.73 -6.03
C GLN A 158 9.40 7.17 -4.97
N GLU A 159 9.88 8.02 -4.06
CA GLU A 159 10.72 7.60 -2.95
C GLU A 159 9.89 7.33 -1.70
N ILE A 160 10.21 6.25 -0.99
CA ILE A 160 9.55 5.89 0.27
C ILE A 160 10.14 6.75 1.38
N PHE A 161 9.27 7.48 2.08
CA PHE A 161 9.69 8.32 3.21
C PHE A 161 9.05 7.93 4.54
N CYS A 162 8.03 7.05 4.53
CA CYS A 162 7.40 6.54 5.75
C CYS A 162 6.86 5.13 5.54
N ILE A 163 6.97 4.30 6.58
CA ILE A 163 6.30 3.00 6.71
C ILE A 163 5.63 2.99 8.09
N THR A 164 4.32 2.74 8.13
CA THR A 164 3.56 2.61 9.38
C THR A 164 2.83 1.27 9.43
N HIS A 165 2.49 0.83 10.64
CA HIS A 165 1.61 -0.30 10.90
C HIS A 165 0.29 0.26 11.42
N GLU A 166 -0.80 -0.05 10.76
CA GLU A 166 -2.14 0.46 11.06
C GLU A 166 -3.17 -0.68 11.09
N SER A 167 -4.27 -0.42 11.81
CA SER A 167 -5.38 -1.37 11.98
C SER A 167 -6.75 -0.68 11.93
#